data_33c995cb8f69c3ad92d615766d39a7f4
#
_entry.id   33c995cb8f69c3ad92d615766d39a7f4
#
_cell.length_a   1.000
_cell.length_b   1.000
_cell.length_c   1.000
_cell.angle_alpha   90.00
_cell.angle_beta   90.00
_cell.angle_gamma   90.00
#
_symmetry.space_group_name_H-M   'P 1'
#
loop_
_entity.id
_entity.type
_entity.pdbx_description
1 polymer ?
#
loop_
_entity_poly.entity_id
_entity_poly.type
_entity_poly.pdbx_seq_one_letter_code
_entity_poly.pdbx_strand_id
1 'polypeptide(L)'
;MNEVLRTYNLLIGYKGQPLIPEVNVSLCEGDIVALAGPNGSGKTTLFKTLSASIKPIGGEVKLFGKDLRDYSPTERSSLFSLVLTEKPDDLFLKVFDIVAAGRYPHLGLLAKLKTEDEQIIYDSLQTVGIGHLTNRNFVSLSDGEKQKVMIAKALVQDTPIIFMDEPAAFLDYPSKIELVNIMHKLSREQHKTILFSSHDLDLLLRHSDQLWVMAPHQPLRQGTPKELVEQGIIDDYFKPIVAKEEFYWMK
;
A
#
# COMPACT_ATOMS: atom_id res chain seq x y z
N MET A 1 -12.70 7.90 16.65
CA MET A 1 -11.81 7.06 15.83
C MET A 1 -10.39 7.44 16.23
N ASN A 2 -9.54 6.44 16.47
CA ASN A 2 -8.13 6.69 16.80
C ASN A 2 -7.37 7.01 15.52
N GLU A 3 -6.75 8.19 15.46
CA GLU A 3 -5.88 8.57 14.35
C GLU A 3 -4.53 7.85 14.47
N VAL A 4 -4.15 7.09 13.45
CA VAL A 4 -2.89 6.32 13.43
C VAL A 4 -1.80 7.01 12.61
N LEU A 5 -2.19 7.84 11.62
CA LEU A 5 -1.29 8.65 10.82
C LEU A 5 -1.91 10.01 10.54
N ARG A 6 -1.11 11.08 10.62
CA ARG A 6 -1.48 12.42 10.18
C ARG A 6 -0.32 13.16 9.54
N THR A 7 -0.62 13.92 8.49
CA THR A 7 0.35 14.81 7.87
C THR A 7 -0.02 16.27 8.10
N TYR A 8 1.00 17.11 8.24
CA TYR A 8 0.85 18.56 8.41
C TYR A 8 1.73 19.27 7.39
N ASN A 9 1.10 19.96 6.45
CA ASN A 9 1.73 20.73 5.37
C ASN A 9 2.85 19.93 4.67
N LEU A 10 2.62 18.62 4.48
CA LEU A 10 3.62 17.70 3.98
C LEU A 10 3.91 18.01 2.51
N LEU A 11 5.18 18.29 2.19
CA LEU A 11 5.68 18.49 0.85
C LEU A 11 6.45 17.24 0.38
N ILE A 12 5.92 16.56 -0.63
CA ILE A 12 6.53 15.39 -1.25
C ILE A 12 7.20 15.75 -2.57
N GLY A 13 8.32 15.13 -2.88
CA GLY A 13 9.05 15.35 -4.15
C GLY A 13 10.53 15.01 -4.08
N TYR A 14 11.28 15.51 -5.05
CA TYR A 14 12.70 15.22 -5.20
C TYR A 14 13.51 16.49 -5.41
N LYS A 15 14.74 16.53 -4.91
CA LYS A 15 15.71 17.64 -5.10
C LYS A 15 15.13 19.03 -4.75
N GLY A 16 14.29 19.09 -3.71
CA GLY A 16 13.68 20.33 -3.25
C GLY A 16 12.49 20.84 -4.11
N GLN A 17 12.05 20.07 -5.11
CA GLN A 17 10.89 20.42 -5.95
C GLN A 17 9.67 19.63 -5.54
N PRO A 18 8.61 20.27 -5.01
CA PRO A 18 7.35 19.63 -4.68
C PRO A 18 6.64 19.12 -5.95
N LEU A 19 6.07 17.92 -5.89
CA LEU A 19 5.26 17.34 -6.97
C LEU A 19 3.82 17.86 -6.95
N ILE A 20 3.31 18.11 -5.76
CA ILE A 20 1.95 18.63 -5.51
C ILE A 20 2.01 19.64 -4.36
N PRO A 21 0.97 20.47 -4.18
CA PRO A 21 0.82 21.31 -3.01
C PRO A 21 0.82 20.52 -1.70
N GLU A 22 0.84 21.23 -0.58
CA GLU A 22 0.85 20.65 0.77
C GLU A 22 -0.23 19.57 0.97
N VAL A 23 0.21 18.44 1.51
CA VAL A 23 -0.65 17.30 1.80
C VAL A 23 -1.01 17.31 3.29
N ASN A 24 -2.31 17.42 3.57
CA ASN A 24 -2.89 17.39 4.91
C ASN A 24 -3.94 16.28 4.95
N VAL A 25 -3.54 15.07 5.36
CA VAL A 25 -4.39 13.87 5.38
C VAL A 25 -4.26 13.13 6.70
N SER A 26 -5.25 12.29 7.01
CA SER A 26 -5.22 11.41 8.18
C SER A 26 -5.73 10.02 7.84
N LEU A 27 -5.18 9.01 8.52
CA LEU A 27 -5.66 7.63 8.56
C LEU A 27 -6.17 7.32 9.96
N CYS A 28 -7.33 6.70 10.05
CA CYS A 28 -7.86 6.20 11.31
C CYS A 28 -7.71 4.67 11.39
N GLU A 29 -7.65 4.17 12.61
CA GLU A 29 -7.56 2.74 12.90
C GLU A 29 -8.70 1.97 12.25
N GLY A 30 -8.35 0.91 11.52
CA GLY A 30 -9.30 0.04 10.84
C GLY A 30 -9.86 0.58 9.53
N ASP A 31 -9.42 1.75 9.04
CA ASP A 31 -9.86 2.27 7.74
C ASP A 31 -9.17 1.55 6.58
N ILE A 32 -9.91 1.37 5.51
CA ILE A 32 -9.37 1.09 4.18
C ILE A 32 -9.42 2.38 3.38
N VAL A 33 -8.25 2.97 3.13
CA VAL A 33 -8.12 4.21 2.36
C VAL A 33 -7.53 3.92 0.99
N ALA A 34 -8.20 4.37 -0.05
CA ALA A 34 -7.72 4.24 -1.41
C ALA A 34 -7.01 5.52 -1.87
N LEU A 35 -5.94 5.38 -2.63
CA LEU A 35 -5.20 6.49 -3.26
C LEU A 35 -5.35 6.41 -4.78
N ALA A 36 -6.13 7.32 -5.33
CA ALA A 36 -6.40 7.44 -6.75
C ALA A 36 -5.54 8.53 -7.40
N GLY A 37 -5.23 8.37 -8.66
CA GLY A 37 -4.54 9.39 -9.45
C GLY A 37 -3.86 8.82 -10.69
N PRO A 38 -3.65 9.64 -11.73
CA PRO A 38 -2.96 9.21 -12.95
C PRO A 38 -1.50 8.82 -12.69
N ASN A 39 -0.89 8.16 -13.67
CA ASN A 39 0.55 7.88 -13.63
C ASN A 39 1.34 9.19 -13.53
N GLY A 40 2.37 9.20 -12.69
CA GLY A 40 3.19 10.39 -12.45
C GLY A 40 2.59 11.43 -11.48
N SER A 41 1.40 11.20 -10.90
CA SER A 41 0.83 12.11 -9.90
C SER A 41 1.56 12.15 -8.56
N GLY A 42 2.47 11.19 -8.31
CA GLY A 42 3.26 11.14 -7.07
C GLY A 42 2.79 10.11 -6.04
N LYS A 43 1.89 9.17 -6.39
CA LYS A 43 1.39 8.13 -5.46
C LYS A 43 2.53 7.36 -4.78
N THR A 44 3.42 6.77 -5.57
CA THR A 44 4.60 6.03 -5.05
C THR A 44 5.52 6.93 -4.20
N THR A 45 5.66 8.21 -4.59
CA THR A 45 6.44 9.18 -3.80
C THR A 45 5.78 9.45 -2.45
N LEU A 46 4.46 9.56 -2.41
CA LEU A 46 3.71 9.70 -1.15
C LEU A 46 3.92 8.47 -0.27
N PHE A 47 3.75 7.24 -0.80
CA PHE A 47 4.02 6.00 -0.05
C PHE A 47 5.45 5.95 0.49
N LYS A 48 6.45 6.25 -0.35
CA LYS A 48 7.86 6.29 0.07
C LYS A 48 8.13 7.37 1.13
N THR A 49 7.40 8.49 1.10
CA THR A 49 7.52 9.54 2.12
C THR A 49 6.84 9.13 3.44
N LEU A 50 5.61 8.60 3.38
CA LEU A 50 4.87 8.13 4.56
C LEU A 50 5.56 6.94 5.25
N SER A 51 6.31 6.13 4.50
CA SER A 51 7.12 5.02 5.03
C SER A 51 8.55 5.43 5.42
N ALA A 52 8.89 6.72 5.40
CA ALA A 52 10.24 7.23 5.65
C ALA A 52 11.34 6.61 4.76
N SER A 53 10.97 6.00 3.61
CA SER A 53 11.93 5.53 2.61
C SER A 53 12.61 6.68 1.89
N ILE A 54 11.93 7.83 1.77
CA ILE A 54 12.50 9.11 1.35
C ILE A 54 12.11 10.21 2.35
N LYS A 55 12.98 11.22 2.48
CA LYS A 55 12.69 12.36 3.35
C LYS A 55 11.68 13.30 2.68
N PRO A 56 10.71 13.86 3.42
CA PRO A 56 9.87 14.93 2.92
C PRO A 56 10.70 16.18 2.60
N ILE A 57 10.24 16.99 1.66
CA ILE A 57 10.82 18.31 1.36
C ILE A 57 10.49 19.29 2.49
N GLY A 58 9.30 19.18 3.07
CA GLY A 58 8.84 20.01 4.18
C GLY A 58 7.63 19.38 4.87
N GLY A 59 7.19 19.99 5.94
CA GLY A 59 6.08 19.51 6.75
C GLY A 59 6.44 18.35 7.67
N GLU A 60 5.40 17.70 8.20
CA GLU A 60 5.53 16.65 9.21
C GLU A 60 4.62 15.47 8.90
N VAL A 61 5.07 14.27 9.28
CA VAL A 61 4.27 13.04 9.32
C VAL A 61 4.28 12.55 10.76
N LYS A 62 3.11 12.40 11.36
CA LYS A 62 2.97 11.79 12.68
C LYS A 62 2.36 10.40 12.57
N LEU A 63 2.96 9.44 13.27
CA LEU A 63 2.43 8.10 13.47
C LEU A 63 2.10 7.95 14.96
N PHE A 64 0.86 7.56 15.27
CA PHE A 64 0.40 7.42 16.67
C PHE A 64 0.76 8.64 17.54
N GLY A 65 0.62 9.86 16.96
CA GLY A 65 0.90 11.14 17.62
C GLY A 65 2.38 11.55 17.72
N LYS A 66 3.34 10.66 17.42
CA LYS A 66 4.80 10.95 17.45
C LYS A 66 5.31 11.22 16.03
N ASP A 67 6.25 12.15 15.86
CA ASP A 67 6.87 12.43 14.56
C ASP A 67 7.56 11.19 14.00
N LEU A 68 7.35 10.91 12.71
CA LEU A 68 7.96 9.76 12.01
C LEU A 68 9.51 9.78 12.09
N ARG A 69 10.11 10.95 12.18
CA ARG A 69 11.57 11.13 12.29
C ARG A 69 12.13 10.65 13.62
N ASP A 70 11.31 10.65 14.67
CA ASP A 70 11.71 10.28 16.04
C ASP A 70 11.65 8.77 16.29
N TYR A 71 11.14 8.00 15.32
CA TYR A 71 11.17 6.54 15.38
C TYR A 71 12.46 5.98 14.78
N SER A 72 13.09 5.04 15.47
CA SER A 72 14.18 4.24 14.92
C SER A 72 13.69 3.35 13.77
N PRO A 73 14.57 2.87 12.89
CA PRO A 73 14.20 1.93 11.84
C PRO A 73 13.49 0.66 12.36
N THR A 74 13.91 0.14 13.51
CA THR A 74 13.31 -1.02 14.15
C THR A 74 11.90 -0.72 14.65
N GLU A 75 11.68 0.42 15.31
CA GLU A 75 10.35 0.83 15.74
C GLU A 75 9.41 0.99 14.52
N ARG A 76 9.88 1.63 13.46
CA ARG A 76 9.07 1.82 12.23
C ARG A 76 8.66 0.49 11.61
N SER A 77 9.55 -0.50 11.59
CA SER A 77 9.24 -1.83 11.03
C SER A 77 8.16 -2.61 11.82
N SER A 78 7.86 -2.18 13.05
CA SER A 78 6.74 -2.71 13.83
C SER A 78 5.44 -1.91 13.69
N LEU A 79 5.49 -0.73 13.05
CA LEU A 79 4.32 0.15 12.91
C LEU A 79 3.66 0.05 11.54
N PHE A 80 4.43 -0.21 10.49
CA PHE A 80 3.86 -0.38 9.16
C PHE A 80 4.64 -1.39 8.32
N SER A 81 3.93 -2.04 7.42
CA SER A 81 4.49 -2.84 6.33
C SER A 81 4.25 -2.17 4.98
N LEU A 82 5.05 -2.51 3.97
CA LEU A 82 5.04 -1.87 2.67
C LEU A 82 5.11 -2.91 1.55
N VAL A 83 4.13 -2.88 0.66
CA VAL A 83 4.12 -3.61 -0.62
C VAL A 83 4.28 -2.58 -1.73
N LEU A 84 5.40 -2.62 -2.45
CA LEU A 84 5.66 -1.75 -3.59
C LEU A 84 5.36 -2.48 -4.91
N THR A 85 5.06 -1.71 -5.94
CA THR A 85 4.90 -2.23 -7.31
C THR A 85 6.22 -2.77 -7.87
N GLU A 86 7.34 -2.13 -7.51
CA GLU A 86 8.68 -2.59 -7.88
C GLU A 86 9.00 -3.90 -7.15
N LYS A 87 9.28 -4.95 -7.92
CA LYS A 87 9.66 -6.26 -7.38
C LYS A 87 11.15 -6.49 -7.63
N PRO A 88 11.85 -7.13 -6.69
CA PRO A 88 13.22 -7.54 -6.94
C PRO A 88 13.23 -8.67 -7.98
N ASP A 89 13.90 -8.45 -9.12
CA ASP A 89 13.91 -9.42 -10.23
C ASP A 89 14.91 -10.57 -10.02
N ASP A 90 15.93 -10.38 -9.18
CA ASP A 90 17.09 -11.29 -9.06
C ASP A 90 17.12 -12.10 -7.74
N LEU A 91 15.99 -12.32 -7.09
CA LEU A 91 15.96 -13.10 -5.86
C LEU A 91 15.93 -14.62 -6.16
N PHE A 92 17.12 -15.25 -6.11
CA PHE A 92 17.27 -16.72 -6.17
C PHE A 92 16.90 -17.40 -4.84
N LEU A 93 15.98 -16.80 -4.08
CA LEU A 93 15.47 -17.28 -2.82
C LEU A 93 14.17 -18.07 -3.02
N LYS A 94 13.88 -18.98 -2.11
CA LYS A 94 12.57 -19.64 -2.08
C LYS A 94 11.49 -18.66 -1.59
N VAL A 95 10.27 -18.93 -1.98
CA VAL A 95 9.10 -18.18 -1.50
C VAL A 95 9.08 -18.09 0.03
N PHE A 96 9.33 -19.23 0.72
CA PHE A 96 9.41 -19.26 2.18
C PHE A 96 10.42 -18.24 2.73
N ASP A 97 11.64 -18.20 2.20
CA ASP A 97 12.71 -17.34 2.70
C ASP A 97 12.37 -15.85 2.54
N ILE A 98 11.71 -15.49 1.41
CA ILE A 98 11.27 -14.11 1.15
C ILE A 98 10.17 -13.69 2.13
N VAL A 99 9.19 -14.56 2.36
CA VAL A 99 8.09 -14.27 3.31
C VAL A 99 8.62 -14.24 4.74
N ALA A 100 9.52 -15.17 5.09
CA ALA A 100 10.17 -15.23 6.39
C ALA A 100 10.93 -13.93 6.74
N ALA A 101 11.50 -13.24 5.74
CA ALA A 101 12.13 -11.93 5.96
C ALA A 101 11.18 -10.88 6.55
N GLY A 102 9.86 -11.02 6.35
CA GLY A 102 8.85 -10.17 7.00
C GLY A 102 8.80 -10.33 8.51
N ARG A 103 9.31 -11.45 9.06
CA ARG A 103 9.37 -11.68 10.52
C ARG A 103 10.56 -11.03 11.21
N TYR A 104 11.57 -10.50 10.47
CA TYR A 104 12.77 -9.90 11.08
C TYR A 104 12.51 -8.91 12.22
N PRO A 105 11.50 -8.03 12.16
CA PRO A 105 11.21 -7.13 13.28
C PRO A 105 10.87 -7.83 14.60
N HIS A 106 10.43 -9.09 14.54
CA HIS A 106 10.00 -9.90 15.70
C HIS A 106 11.09 -10.86 16.18
N LEU A 107 12.19 -11.00 15.41
CA LEU A 107 13.26 -11.90 15.76
C LEU A 107 14.26 -11.22 16.70
N GLY A 108 14.77 -11.96 17.68
CA GLY A 108 15.83 -11.48 18.55
C GLY A 108 17.20 -11.38 17.85
N LEU A 109 18.25 -11.09 18.62
CA LEU A 109 19.63 -10.88 18.14
C LEU A 109 20.18 -12.00 17.24
N LEU A 110 19.73 -13.22 17.42
CA LEU A 110 20.18 -14.37 16.61
C LEU A 110 19.41 -14.56 15.31
N ALA A 111 18.40 -13.72 15.04
CA ALA A 111 17.53 -13.78 13.86
C ALA A 111 17.01 -15.20 13.53
N LYS A 112 16.77 -16.03 14.56
CA LYS A 112 16.31 -17.42 14.40
C LYS A 112 14.79 -17.48 14.46
N LEU A 113 14.19 -18.07 13.44
CA LEU A 113 12.76 -18.37 13.40
C LEU A 113 12.42 -19.41 14.49
N LYS A 114 11.29 -19.21 15.15
CA LYS A 114 10.66 -20.16 16.05
C LYS A 114 9.54 -20.90 15.31
N THR A 115 9.04 -21.98 15.89
CA THR A 115 7.92 -22.75 15.31
C THR A 115 6.69 -21.89 15.10
N GLU A 116 6.42 -20.94 16.01
CA GLU A 116 5.32 -19.99 15.89
C GLU A 116 5.48 -19.06 14.67
N ASP A 117 6.72 -18.60 14.40
CA ASP A 117 7.01 -17.78 13.23
C ASP A 117 6.81 -18.56 11.93
N GLU A 118 7.25 -19.82 11.89
CA GLU A 118 7.03 -20.70 10.73
C GLU A 118 5.53 -20.91 10.47
N GLN A 119 4.72 -21.12 11.52
CA GLN A 119 3.28 -21.25 11.37
C GLN A 119 2.65 -19.98 10.78
N ILE A 120 3.02 -18.79 11.29
CA ILE A 120 2.55 -17.50 10.75
C ILE A 120 2.91 -17.36 9.28
N ILE A 121 4.10 -17.81 8.86
CA ILE A 121 4.53 -17.78 7.46
C ILE A 121 3.64 -18.68 6.61
N TYR A 122 3.41 -19.94 7.04
CA TYR A 122 2.56 -20.87 6.31
C TYR A 122 1.11 -20.38 6.22
N ASP A 123 0.55 -19.87 7.31
CA ASP A 123 -0.82 -19.33 7.34
C ASP A 123 -0.96 -18.13 6.41
N SER A 124 0.04 -17.25 6.35
CA SER A 124 0.04 -16.11 5.43
C SER A 124 0.10 -16.54 3.97
N LEU A 125 0.93 -17.55 3.64
CA LEU A 125 1.00 -18.13 2.30
C LEU A 125 -0.32 -18.80 1.88
N GLN A 126 -1.01 -19.45 2.81
CA GLN A 126 -2.33 -20.02 2.57
C GLN A 126 -3.38 -18.90 2.37
N THR A 127 -3.32 -17.84 3.17
CA THR A 127 -4.25 -16.71 3.10
C THR A 127 -4.23 -16.05 1.72
N VAL A 128 -3.06 -15.93 1.09
CA VAL A 128 -2.94 -15.36 -0.27
C VAL A 128 -3.03 -16.44 -1.38
N GLY A 129 -3.37 -17.67 -1.06
CA GLY A 129 -3.61 -18.76 -2.03
C GLY A 129 -2.35 -19.34 -2.70
N ILE A 130 -1.15 -19.15 -2.13
CA ILE A 130 0.13 -19.63 -2.71
C ILE A 130 0.89 -20.63 -1.83
N GLY A 131 0.24 -21.27 -0.86
CA GLY A 131 0.86 -22.26 0.01
C GLY A 131 1.58 -23.40 -0.73
N HIS A 132 1.08 -23.78 -1.90
CA HIS A 132 1.70 -24.81 -2.77
C HIS A 132 3.01 -24.36 -3.41
N LEU A 133 3.36 -23.06 -3.38
CA LEU A 133 4.58 -22.49 -3.96
C LEU A 133 5.71 -22.30 -2.93
N THR A 134 5.49 -22.64 -1.67
CA THR A 134 6.41 -22.37 -0.54
C THR A 134 7.89 -22.69 -0.83
N ASN A 135 8.15 -23.81 -1.51
CA ASN A 135 9.50 -24.26 -1.82
C ASN A 135 10.01 -23.87 -3.21
N ARG A 136 9.21 -23.14 -4.00
CA ARG A 136 9.61 -22.69 -5.34
C ARG A 136 10.55 -21.49 -5.26
N ASN A 137 11.43 -21.36 -6.25
CA ASN A 137 12.27 -20.18 -6.40
C ASN A 137 11.43 -19.01 -6.90
N PHE A 138 11.58 -17.85 -6.29
CA PHE A 138 10.82 -16.63 -6.61
C PHE A 138 10.96 -16.21 -8.07
N VAL A 139 12.15 -16.31 -8.66
CA VAL A 139 12.40 -15.97 -10.06
C VAL A 139 11.58 -16.80 -11.04
N SER A 140 11.15 -18.00 -10.65
CA SER A 140 10.36 -18.91 -11.52
C SER A 140 8.85 -18.64 -11.48
N LEU A 141 8.40 -17.67 -10.67
CA LEU A 141 7.01 -17.35 -10.50
C LEU A 141 6.50 -16.37 -11.57
N SER A 142 5.22 -16.43 -11.88
CA SER A 142 4.52 -15.39 -12.62
C SER A 142 4.45 -14.08 -11.83
N ASP A 143 4.20 -12.96 -12.51
CA ASP A 143 4.11 -11.66 -11.84
C ASP A 143 2.99 -11.59 -10.81
N GLY A 144 1.85 -12.25 -11.05
CA GLY A 144 0.77 -12.37 -10.08
C GLY A 144 1.16 -13.18 -8.85
N GLU A 145 1.85 -14.32 -9.03
CA GLU A 145 2.38 -15.11 -7.91
C GLU A 145 3.44 -14.33 -7.11
N LYS A 146 4.36 -13.63 -7.79
CA LYS A 146 5.33 -12.74 -7.14
C LYS A 146 4.63 -11.67 -6.30
N GLN A 147 3.54 -11.08 -6.81
CA GLN A 147 2.75 -10.10 -6.08
C GLN A 147 2.14 -10.70 -4.81
N LYS A 148 1.55 -11.89 -4.89
CA LYS A 148 1.01 -12.61 -3.74
C LYS A 148 2.11 -12.91 -2.68
N VAL A 149 3.33 -13.26 -3.11
CA VAL A 149 4.48 -13.44 -2.19
C VAL A 149 4.81 -12.13 -1.44
N MET A 150 4.83 -10.98 -2.14
CA MET A 150 5.10 -9.69 -1.50
C MET A 150 3.99 -9.27 -0.53
N ILE A 151 2.74 -9.59 -0.85
CA ILE A 151 1.61 -9.39 0.07
C ILE A 151 1.76 -10.29 1.30
N ALA A 152 2.05 -11.60 1.13
CA ALA A 152 2.30 -12.52 2.24
C ALA A 152 3.42 -12.02 3.15
N LYS A 153 4.53 -11.51 2.57
CA LYS A 153 5.64 -10.91 3.32
C LYS A 153 5.18 -9.72 4.18
N ALA A 154 4.29 -8.88 3.67
CA ALA A 154 3.74 -7.77 4.45
C ALA A 154 2.80 -8.24 5.56
N LEU A 155 2.03 -9.31 5.33
CA LEU A 155 1.12 -9.89 6.33
C LEU A 155 1.88 -10.48 7.51
N VAL A 156 2.96 -11.23 7.28
CA VAL A 156 3.75 -11.84 8.36
C VAL A 156 4.49 -10.83 9.23
N GLN A 157 4.68 -9.60 8.74
CA GLN A 157 5.25 -8.51 9.52
C GLN A 157 4.31 -8.04 10.64
N ASP A 158 3.01 -8.34 10.54
CA ASP A 158 1.96 -8.14 11.54
C ASP A 158 1.90 -6.72 12.12
N THR A 159 1.92 -5.74 11.25
CA THR A 159 1.91 -4.32 11.61
C THR A 159 0.49 -3.74 11.67
N PRO A 160 0.23 -2.68 12.46
CA PRO A 160 -1.07 -2.00 12.51
C PRO A 160 -1.42 -1.26 11.22
N ILE A 161 -0.44 -0.81 10.42
CA ILE A 161 -0.64 -0.11 9.15
C ILE A 161 -0.03 -0.92 8.02
N ILE A 162 -0.74 -1.04 6.90
CA ILE A 162 -0.25 -1.70 5.68
C ILE A 162 -0.36 -0.72 4.51
N PHE A 163 0.76 -0.37 3.92
CA PHE A 163 0.84 0.41 2.69
C PHE A 163 1.00 -0.51 1.49
N MET A 164 0.15 -0.37 0.46
CA MET A 164 0.17 -1.18 -0.74
C MET A 164 0.14 -0.30 -2.00
N ASP A 165 1.25 -0.21 -2.71
CA ASP A 165 1.32 0.53 -3.99
C ASP A 165 0.99 -0.40 -5.16
N GLU A 166 -0.16 -0.19 -5.79
CA GLU A 166 -0.70 -0.99 -6.92
C GLU A 166 -0.76 -2.51 -6.63
N PRO A 167 -1.31 -2.98 -5.50
CA PRO A 167 -1.25 -4.40 -5.12
C PRO A 167 -2.00 -5.33 -6.09
N ALA A 168 -2.92 -4.80 -6.88
CA ALA A 168 -3.74 -5.54 -7.83
C ALA A 168 -3.22 -5.50 -9.29
N ALA A 169 -2.11 -4.80 -9.58
CA ALA A 169 -1.66 -4.49 -10.93
C ALA A 169 -1.42 -5.73 -11.82
N PHE A 170 -0.97 -6.85 -11.23
CA PHE A 170 -0.62 -8.07 -11.96
C PHE A 170 -1.56 -9.25 -11.65
N LEU A 171 -2.67 -8.98 -10.96
CA LEU A 171 -3.61 -10.01 -10.56
C LEU A 171 -4.73 -10.16 -11.60
N ASP A 172 -5.11 -11.41 -11.86
CA ASP A 172 -6.35 -11.71 -12.58
C ASP A 172 -7.58 -11.35 -11.74
N TYR A 173 -8.75 -11.33 -12.36
CA TYR A 173 -9.97 -10.90 -11.70
C TYR A 173 -10.30 -11.71 -10.42
N PRO A 174 -10.25 -13.06 -10.40
CA PRO A 174 -10.43 -13.84 -9.17
C PRO A 174 -9.46 -13.44 -8.06
N SER A 175 -8.16 -13.29 -8.37
CA SER A 175 -7.15 -12.89 -7.39
C SER A 175 -7.34 -11.45 -6.87
N LYS A 176 -7.90 -10.54 -7.67
CA LYS A 176 -8.30 -9.20 -7.21
C LYS A 176 -9.40 -9.29 -6.15
N ILE A 177 -10.41 -10.14 -6.35
CA ILE A 177 -11.48 -10.36 -5.36
C ILE A 177 -10.92 -10.98 -4.08
N GLU A 178 -10.01 -11.95 -4.18
CA GLU A 178 -9.32 -12.52 -3.03
C GLU A 178 -8.57 -11.44 -2.23
N LEU A 179 -7.81 -10.57 -2.92
CA LEU A 179 -7.09 -9.46 -2.29
C LEU A 179 -8.05 -8.52 -1.53
N VAL A 180 -9.15 -8.15 -2.16
CA VAL A 180 -10.18 -7.30 -1.53
C VAL A 180 -10.74 -7.96 -0.27
N ASN A 181 -11.07 -9.25 -0.33
CA ASN A 181 -11.56 -9.99 0.84
C ASN A 181 -10.53 -10.04 1.97
N ILE A 182 -9.23 -10.21 1.64
CA ILE A 182 -8.14 -10.15 2.60
C ILE A 182 -8.08 -8.75 3.24
N MET A 183 -8.13 -7.67 2.46
CA MET A 183 -8.10 -6.30 2.96
C MET A 183 -9.27 -6.03 3.92
N HIS A 184 -10.49 -6.43 3.55
CA HIS A 184 -11.65 -6.31 4.44
C HIS A 184 -11.49 -7.11 5.73
N LYS A 185 -11.03 -8.36 5.65
CA LYS A 185 -10.77 -9.18 6.83
C LYS A 185 -9.77 -8.53 7.77
N LEU A 186 -8.64 -8.06 7.24
CA LEU A 186 -7.60 -7.38 8.02
C LEU A 186 -8.12 -6.12 8.71
N SER A 187 -8.89 -5.31 7.99
CA SER A 187 -9.45 -4.06 8.51
C SER A 187 -10.55 -4.33 9.55
N ARG A 188 -11.55 -5.17 9.23
CA ARG A 188 -12.76 -5.31 10.06
C ARG A 188 -12.58 -6.26 11.23
N GLU A 189 -11.78 -7.33 11.07
CA GLU A 189 -11.60 -8.34 12.11
C GLU A 189 -10.32 -8.11 12.94
N GLN A 190 -9.27 -7.52 12.34
CA GLN A 190 -7.97 -7.33 12.99
C GLN A 190 -7.63 -5.85 13.22
N HIS A 191 -8.55 -4.91 12.91
CA HIS A 191 -8.39 -3.46 13.08
C HIS A 191 -7.13 -2.88 12.42
N LYS A 192 -6.62 -3.53 11.35
CA LYS A 192 -5.48 -3.02 10.61
C LYS A 192 -5.92 -1.90 9.67
N THR A 193 -5.13 -0.84 9.59
CA THR A 193 -5.34 0.29 8.69
C THR A 193 -4.64 0.03 7.37
N ILE A 194 -5.34 0.19 6.26
CA ILE A 194 -4.81 -0.08 4.93
C ILE A 194 -4.86 1.18 4.08
N LEU A 195 -3.72 1.59 3.54
CA LEU A 195 -3.65 2.59 2.48
C LEU A 195 -3.16 1.90 1.21
N PHE A 196 -3.98 1.87 0.16
CA PHE A 196 -3.60 1.25 -1.10
C PHE A 196 -3.83 2.16 -2.30
N SER A 197 -2.99 2.05 -3.33
CA SER A 197 -3.23 2.69 -4.63
C SER A 197 -3.74 1.69 -5.65
N SER A 198 -4.50 2.17 -6.63
CA SER A 198 -4.90 1.40 -7.80
C SER A 198 -5.24 2.32 -8.97
N HIS A 199 -5.19 1.77 -10.19
CA HIS A 199 -5.76 2.38 -11.39
C HIS A 199 -7.20 1.91 -11.67
N ASP A 200 -7.66 0.90 -10.95
CA ASP A 200 -8.99 0.31 -11.09
C ASP A 200 -9.99 1.12 -10.25
N LEU A 201 -10.72 2.03 -10.89
CA LEU A 201 -11.68 2.92 -10.22
C LEU A 201 -12.81 2.15 -9.53
N ASP A 202 -13.26 1.03 -10.10
CA ASP A 202 -14.30 0.21 -9.47
C ASP A 202 -13.81 -0.36 -8.13
N LEU A 203 -12.57 -0.84 -8.10
CA LEU A 203 -11.94 -1.31 -6.87
C LEU A 203 -11.80 -0.19 -5.83
N LEU A 204 -11.33 1.00 -6.24
CA LEU A 204 -11.16 2.14 -5.35
C LEU A 204 -12.50 2.62 -4.76
N LEU A 205 -13.53 2.75 -5.61
CA LEU A 205 -14.82 3.34 -5.21
C LEU A 205 -15.67 2.38 -4.36
N ARG A 206 -15.58 1.07 -4.59
CA ARG A 206 -16.43 0.08 -3.89
C ARG A 206 -15.82 -0.49 -2.62
N HIS A 207 -14.50 -0.44 -2.48
CA HIS A 207 -13.79 -1.20 -1.43
C HIS A 207 -12.94 -0.32 -0.51
N SER A 208 -13.17 1.00 -0.52
CA SER A 208 -12.54 1.90 0.45
C SER A 208 -13.56 2.68 1.28
N ASP A 209 -13.19 3.00 2.52
CA ASP A 209 -13.96 3.87 3.41
C ASP A 209 -13.71 5.34 3.07
N GLN A 210 -12.47 5.65 2.69
CA GLN A 210 -12.00 6.97 2.30
C GLN A 210 -11.22 6.88 0.99
N LEU A 211 -11.30 7.92 0.20
CA LEU A 211 -10.57 8.05 -1.06
C LEU A 211 -9.73 9.33 -1.03
N TRP A 212 -8.46 9.20 -1.33
CA TRP A 212 -7.54 10.31 -1.60
C TRP A 212 -7.31 10.39 -3.09
N VAL A 213 -7.52 11.57 -3.68
CA VAL A 213 -7.36 11.80 -5.12
C VAL A 213 -6.19 12.75 -5.34
N MET A 214 -5.21 12.30 -6.12
CA MET A 214 -4.02 13.06 -6.48
C MET A 214 -3.97 13.34 -7.97
N ALA A 215 -3.60 14.59 -8.35
CA ALA A 215 -3.21 14.93 -9.71
C ALA A 215 -1.97 15.82 -9.70
N PRO A 216 -1.16 15.86 -10.79
CA PRO A 216 0.02 16.69 -10.88
C PRO A 216 -0.32 18.16 -10.64
N HIS A 217 0.44 18.82 -9.77
CA HIS A 217 0.31 20.24 -9.44
C HIS A 217 -1.04 20.66 -8.85
N GLN A 218 -1.89 19.73 -8.43
CA GLN A 218 -3.16 20.00 -7.77
C GLN A 218 -3.12 19.59 -6.30
N PRO A 219 -3.91 20.24 -5.41
CA PRO A 219 -4.04 19.81 -4.03
C PRO A 219 -4.65 18.42 -3.96
N LEU A 220 -4.14 17.57 -3.09
CA LEU A 220 -4.78 16.29 -2.78
C LEU A 220 -6.20 16.55 -2.23
N ARG A 221 -7.19 15.82 -2.75
CA ARG A 221 -8.57 15.80 -2.27
C ARG A 221 -8.84 14.52 -1.50
N GLN A 222 -9.58 14.63 -0.40
CA GLN A 222 -9.97 13.48 0.42
C GLN A 222 -11.44 13.57 0.79
N GLY A 223 -12.09 12.43 0.91
CA GLY A 223 -13.49 12.28 1.30
C GLY A 223 -13.94 10.84 1.13
N THR A 224 -15.20 10.55 1.45
CA THR A 224 -15.77 9.26 1.08
C THR A 224 -15.88 9.12 -0.44
N PRO A 225 -15.81 7.90 -1.00
CA PRO A 225 -15.99 7.70 -2.44
C PRO A 225 -17.25 8.39 -2.98
N LYS A 226 -18.36 8.29 -2.24
CA LYS A 226 -19.65 8.90 -2.61
C LYS A 226 -19.55 10.43 -2.71
N GLU A 227 -19.00 11.07 -1.68
CA GLU A 227 -18.85 12.54 -1.66
C GLU A 227 -18.00 13.04 -2.82
N LEU A 228 -16.88 12.38 -3.13
CA LEU A 228 -15.97 12.79 -4.20
C LEU A 228 -16.58 12.60 -5.61
N VAL A 229 -17.40 11.56 -5.78
CA VAL A 229 -18.18 11.35 -7.01
C VAL A 229 -19.26 12.44 -7.17
N GLU A 230 -20.06 12.72 -6.13
CA GLU A 230 -21.11 13.73 -6.14
C GLU A 230 -20.56 15.15 -6.37
N GLN A 231 -19.35 15.45 -5.90
CA GLN A 231 -18.64 16.71 -6.12
C GLN A 231 -17.98 16.80 -7.51
N GLY A 232 -18.02 15.75 -8.33
CA GLY A 232 -17.37 15.72 -9.64
C GLY A 232 -15.84 15.68 -9.59
N ILE A 233 -15.24 15.44 -8.43
CA ILE A 233 -13.78 15.41 -8.23
C ILE A 233 -13.16 14.28 -9.05
N ILE A 234 -13.81 13.12 -9.11
CA ILE A 234 -13.30 11.97 -9.87
C ILE A 234 -13.20 12.34 -11.36
N ASP A 235 -14.25 12.92 -11.92
CA ASP A 235 -14.26 13.35 -13.31
C ASP A 235 -13.17 14.37 -13.60
N ASP A 236 -13.03 15.39 -12.76
CA ASP A 236 -12.05 16.47 -12.96
C ASP A 236 -10.60 15.97 -12.94
N TYR A 237 -10.29 14.99 -12.09
CA TYR A 237 -8.95 14.42 -11.97
C TYR A 237 -8.63 13.34 -13.02
N PHE A 238 -9.65 12.68 -13.60
CA PHE A 238 -9.50 11.60 -14.56
C PHE A 238 -9.95 11.94 -16.00
N LYS A 239 -10.64 13.06 -16.23
CA LYS A 239 -11.08 13.51 -17.58
C LYS A 239 -10.04 13.39 -18.70
N PRO A 240 -8.74 13.68 -18.49
CA PRO A 240 -7.75 13.53 -19.55
C PRO A 240 -7.56 12.08 -20.04
N ILE A 241 -7.95 11.11 -19.21
CA ILE A 241 -7.84 9.67 -19.53
C ILE A 241 -9.07 9.23 -20.33
N VAL A 242 -10.27 9.62 -19.88
CA VAL A 242 -11.54 9.28 -20.52
C VAL A 242 -11.65 9.91 -21.91
N ALA A 243 -11.27 11.17 -22.05
CA ALA A 243 -11.31 11.87 -23.36
C ALA A 243 -10.38 11.25 -24.43
N LYS A 244 -9.32 10.54 -24.02
CA LYS A 244 -8.45 9.81 -24.96
C LYS A 244 -9.01 8.43 -25.33
N GLU A 245 -9.76 7.77 -24.47
CA GLU A 245 -10.37 6.47 -24.75
C GLU A 245 -11.60 6.60 -25.65
N GLU A 246 -12.42 7.63 -25.50
CA GLU A 246 -13.57 7.87 -26.39
C GLU A 246 -13.17 8.11 -27.86
N PHE A 247 -11.98 8.62 -28.14
CA PHE A 247 -11.50 8.85 -29.50
C PHE A 247 -10.97 7.58 -30.22
N TYR A 248 -10.66 6.52 -29.52
CA TYR A 248 -10.11 5.30 -30.10
C TYR A 248 -11.17 4.34 -30.67
N TRP A 249 -12.44 4.47 -30.28
CA TRP A 249 -13.52 3.60 -30.72
C TRP A 249 -14.39 4.20 -31.83
N MET A 250 -14.09 5.43 -32.26
CA MET A 250 -14.83 6.12 -33.34
C MET A 250 -14.09 6.19 -34.68
N LYS A 251 -13.08 5.34 -34.90
CA LYS A 251 -12.44 5.22 -36.24
C LYS A 251 -12.54 3.81 -36.78
#